data_6ab5bb56280367063d5de3fe851affa9
#
_entry.id   6ab5bb56280367063d5de3fe851affa9
#
_cell.length_a   1.000
_cell.length_b   1.000
_cell.length_c   1.000
_cell.angle_alpha   90.00
_cell.angle_beta   90.00
_cell.angle_gamma   90.00
#
_symmetry.space_group_name_H-M   'P 1'
#
loop_
_entity.id
_entity.type
_entity.pdbx_description
1 polymer ?
#
loop_
_entity_poly.entity_id
_entity_poly.type
_entity_poly.pdbx_seq_one_letter_code
_entity_poly.pdbx_strand_id
1 'polypeptide(L)'
;IRGEGEHTIVKLASSLEKSSDLKAIDGLTFRLESTGEIISNKSRLPIQNLDDLPWVDRDDLGKVKRLHFSPSIYTKRGCPYQCSFCTTGMVAIREGIRGSNVWRKRSASKVVDEMEILSKNYKVKYLSIVDDLYLAKGKDGAEHALTIAEEMISRNLSIQYMIDCRIDSIDLNHFELLKKSGLNKVFVGVESGSENTLKYFRKGYNPKLIKEKLNILDSLSIEYLLGFIIFNPYETIEGLLQ
;
A
#
# COMPACT_ATOMS: atom_id res chain seq x y z
N ILE A 1 10.69 15.31 -8.58
CA ILE A 1 10.92 13.88 -8.88
C ILE A 1 9.58 13.28 -9.27
N ARG A 2 9.55 12.45 -10.32
CA ARG A 2 8.39 11.71 -10.82
C ARG A 2 8.64 10.20 -10.67
N GLY A 3 7.57 9.44 -10.35
CA GLY A 3 7.67 8.01 -10.06
C GLY A 3 8.37 7.71 -8.74
N GLU A 4 9.03 6.55 -8.64
CA GLU A 4 9.77 6.12 -7.45
C GLU A 4 11.06 6.91 -7.29
N GLY A 5 11.21 7.58 -6.16
CA GLY A 5 12.20 8.64 -5.96
C GLY A 5 13.58 8.20 -5.48
N GLU A 6 13.74 6.99 -4.95
CA GLU A 6 14.93 6.57 -4.20
C GLU A 6 16.22 6.72 -5.01
N HIS A 7 16.26 6.15 -6.21
CA HIS A 7 17.45 6.27 -7.06
C HIS A 7 17.60 7.67 -7.67
N THR A 8 16.48 8.35 -7.92
CA THR A 8 16.50 9.70 -8.51
C THR A 8 17.05 10.71 -7.51
N ILE A 9 16.65 10.63 -6.23
CA ILE A 9 17.13 11.58 -5.20
C ILE A 9 18.64 11.42 -4.95
N VAL A 10 19.15 10.18 -4.92
CA VAL A 10 20.58 9.91 -4.75
C VAL A 10 21.39 10.47 -5.92
N LYS A 11 20.91 10.24 -7.16
CA LYS A 11 21.56 10.81 -8.36
C LYS A 11 21.51 12.33 -8.37
N LEU A 12 20.37 12.91 -7.97
CA LEU A 12 20.22 14.38 -7.89
C LEU A 12 21.20 14.97 -6.88
N ALA A 13 21.27 14.43 -5.66
CA ALA A 13 22.20 14.89 -4.64
C ALA A 13 23.66 14.87 -5.14
N SER A 14 24.08 13.71 -5.68
CA SER A 14 25.44 13.57 -6.23
C SER A 14 25.72 14.51 -7.41
N SER A 15 24.72 14.78 -8.27
CA SER A 15 24.91 15.69 -9.40
C SER A 15 25.00 17.15 -8.95
N LEU A 16 24.26 17.54 -7.93
CA LEU A 16 24.36 18.89 -7.33
C LEU A 16 25.73 19.11 -6.67
N GLU A 17 26.24 18.13 -5.91
CA GLU A 17 27.58 18.21 -5.31
C GLU A 17 28.69 18.35 -6.36
N LYS A 18 28.55 17.67 -7.51
CA LYS A 18 29.56 17.65 -8.57
C LYS A 18 29.30 18.68 -9.68
N SER A 19 28.28 19.51 -9.55
CA SER A 19 27.82 20.45 -10.61
C SER A 19 27.63 19.76 -11.97
N SER A 20 27.10 18.52 -11.96
CA SER A 20 26.90 17.73 -13.17
C SER A 20 25.57 18.03 -13.85
N ASP A 21 25.40 17.62 -15.12
CA ASP A 21 24.18 17.86 -15.88
C ASP A 21 22.96 17.13 -15.32
N LEU A 22 21.93 17.86 -14.96
CA LEU A 22 20.68 17.33 -14.44
C LEU A 22 19.80 16.66 -15.53
N LYS A 23 20.08 16.92 -16.82
CA LYS A 23 19.31 16.34 -17.94
C LYS A 23 19.47 14.83 -18.07
N ALA A 24 20.54 14.27 -17.52
CA ALA A 24 20.81 12.83 -17.52
C ALA A 24 20.09 12.05 -16.41
N ILE A 25 19.30 12.69 -15.53
CA ILE A 25 18.67 12.07 -14.38
C ILE A 25 17.23 11.67 -14.72
N ASP A 26 16.98 10.38 -14.98
CA ASP A 26 15.63 9.86 -15.20
C ASP A 26 14.69 10.17 -14.02
N GLY A 27 13.45 10.52 -14.35
CA GLY A 27 12.42 10.85 -13.36
C GLY A 27 12.51 12.27 -12.78
N LEU A 28 13.45 13.10 -13.23
CA LEU A 28 13.59 14.48 -12.76
C LEU A 28 12.82 15.45 -13.67
N THR A 29 12.15 16.43 -13.06
CA THR A 29 11.66 17.65 -13.69
C THR A 29 12.23 18.84 -12.94
N PHE A 30 12.83 19.78 -13.65
CA PHE A 30 13.49 20.94 -13.07
C PHE A 30 13.37 22.16 -13.98
N ARG A 31 13.62 23.33 -13.42
CA ARG A 31 13.66 24.59 -14.16
C ARG A 31 15.11 24.98 -14.44
N LEU A 32 15.42 25.31 -15.70
CA LEU A 32 16.71 25.90 -16.06
C LEU A 32 16.75 27.33 -15.54
N GLU A 33 17.77 27.65 -14.75
CA GLU A 33 17.93 29.01 -14.21
C GLU A 33 18.20 30.06 -15.31
N SER A 34 18.93 29.67 -16.35
CA SER A 34 19.33 30.57 -17.44
C SER A 34 18.18 31.04 -18.36
N THR A 35 17.18 30.18 -18.54
CA THR A 35 16.07 30.46 -19.51
C THR A 35 14.69 30.46 -18.84
N GLY A 36 14.57 29.92 -17.61
CA GLY A 36 13.30 29.68 -16.96
C GLY A 36 12.52 28.49 -17.54
N GLU A 37 13.05 27.78 -18.52
CA GLU A 37 12.43 26.64 -19.19
C GLU A 37 12.28 25.46 -18.23
N ILE A 38 11.14 24.74 -18.30
CA ILE A 38 10.90 23.51 -17.54
C ILE A 38 11.32 22.31 -18.36
N ILE A 39 12.35 21.61 -17.89
CA ILE A 39 12.84 20.38 -18.49
C ILE A 39 12.24 19.18 -17.76
N SER A 40 11.63 18.28 -18.53
CA SER A 40 11.14 16.99 -18.03
C SER A 40 11.94 15.85 -18.65
N ASN A 41 12.80 15.22 -17.86
CA ASN A 41 13.60 14.09 -18.34
C ASN A 41 12.72 12.85 -18.57
N LYS A 42 13.29 11.79 -19.15
CA LYS A 42 12.63 10.50 -19.32
C LYS A 42 12.11 9.97 -17.98
N SER A 43 10.94 9.33 -17.99
CA SER A 43 10.41 8.64 -16.82
C SER A 43 11.34 7.49 -16.42
N ARG A 44 11.51 7.30 -15.10
CA ARG A 44 12.26 6.17 -14.56
C ARG A 44 11.38 4.93 -14.54
N LEU A 45 11.95 3.78 -14.85
CA LEU A 45 11.30 2.49 -14.62
C LEU A 45 11.16 2.22 -13.12
N PRO A 46 10.08 1.57 -12.70
CA PRO A 46 9.88 1.16 -11.32
C PRO A 46 11.01 0.24 -10.82
N ILE A 47 11.34 0.31 -9.54
CA ILE A 47 12.30 -0.57 -8.90
C ILE A 47 11.75 -1.99 -8.94
N GLN A 48 12.48 -2.92 -9.60
CA GLN A 48 12.00 -4.28 -9.84
C GLN A 48 12.06 -5.13 -8.59
N ASN A 49 13.19 -5.14 -7.92
CA ASN A 49 13.39 -5.87 -6.68
C ASN A 49 13.32 -4.89 -5.49
N LEU A 50 12.24 -4.95 -4.73
CA LEU A 50 12.04 -4.07 -3.57
C LEU A 50 12.97 -4.42 -2.40
N ASP A 51 13.56 -5.62 -2.39
CA ASP A 51 14.52 -6.04 -1.37
C ASP A 51 15.91 -5.40 -1.53
N ASP A 52 16.18 -4.76 -2.66
CA ASP A 52 17.42 -3.98 -2.88
C ASP A 52 17.37 -2.62 -2.18
N LEU A 53 16.19 -2.20 -1.73
CA LEU A 53 16.04 -0.94 -1.01
C LEU A 53 16.47 -1.09 0.45
N PRO A 54 17.20 -0.11 1.00
CA PRO A 54 17.49 -0.08 2.43
C PRO A 54 16.21 0.04 3.24
N TRP A 55 16.23 -0.48 4.46
CA TRP A 55 15.15 -0.21 5.40
C TRP A 55 15.07 1.27 5.76
N VAL A 56 13.87 1.70 6.12
CA VAL A 56 13.64 3.08 6.55
C VAL A 56 14.43 3.32 7.84
N ASP A 57 15.12 4.46 7.88
CA ASP A 57 15.77 4.94 9.10
C ASP A 57 14.73 5.14 10.22
N ARG A 58 15.07 4.74 11.42
CA ARG A 58 14.19 4.73 12.59
C ARG A 58 14.65 5.65 13.74
N ASP A 59 15.59 6.55 13.49
CA ASP A 59 16.14 7.46 14.50
C ASP A 59 15.07 8.36 15.14
N ASP A 60 14.03 8.70 14.40
CA ASP A 60 12.92 9.52 14.87
C ASP A 60 11.76 8.73 15.50
N LEU A 61 11.86 7.41 15.61
CA LEU A 61 10.78 6.55 16.12
C LEU A 61 10.33 6.95 17.53
N GLY A 62 11.23 7.49 18.35
CA GLY A 62 10.90 8.05 19.66
C GLY A 62 9.95 9.26 19.58
N LYS A 63 10.04 10.09 18.53
CA LYS A 63 9.11 11.20 18.28
C LYS A 63 7.75 10.67 17.81
N VAL A 64 7.76 9.72 16.88
CA VAL A 64 6.54 9.06 16.34
C VAL A 64 5.69 8.48 17.50
N LYS A 65 6.33 7.76 18.43
CA LYS A 65 5.65 7.21 19.61
C LYS A 65 5.07 8.29 20.54
N ARG A 66 5.80 9.38 20.79
CA ARG A 66 5.30 10.50 21.62
C ARG A 66 4.08 11.19 21.02
N LEU A 67 3.96 11.20 19.70
CA LEU A 67 2.82 11.75 18.98
C LEU A 67 1.67 10.75 18.83
N HIS A 68 1.77 9.57 19.45
CA HIS A 68 0.80 8.48 19.39
C HIS A 68 0.55 7.93 17.98
N PHE A 69 1.50 8.10 17.06
CA PHE A 69 1.47 7.45 15.76
C PHE A 69 2.07 6.05 15.82
N SER A 70 1.52 5.15 15.02
CA SER A 70 2.09 3.82 14.85
C SER A 70 3.21 3.86 13.80
N PRO A 71 4.34 3.19 14.03
CA PRO A 71 5.30 2.96 12.97
C PRO A 71 4.67 2.26 11.78
N SER A 72 5.13 2.57 10.59
CA SER A 72 4.65 1.92 9.36
C SER A 72 5.76 1.19 8.65
N ILE A 73 5.36 0.12 7.94
CA ILE A 73 6.18 -0.58 6.95
C ILE A 73 5.37 -0.76 5.67
N TYR A 74 6.05 -1.01 4.57
CA TYR A 74 5.39 -1.50 3.34
C TYR A 74 5.92 -2.89 3.01
N THR A 75 5.05 -3.72 2.43
CA THR A 75 5.40 -5.06 1.97
C THR A 75 5.35 -5.17 0.44
N LYS A 76 4.61 -4.27 -0.19
CA LYS A 76 4.36 -4.22 -1.63
C LYS A 76 4.27 -2.78 -2.12
N ARG A 77 4.37 -2.63 -3.42
CA ARG A 77 4.09 -1.37 -4.13
C ARG A 77 3.18 -1.61 -5.31
N GLY A 78 2.20 -0.72 -5.48
CA GLY A 78 1.23 -0.74 -6.55
C GLY A 78 0.02 -1.60 -6.24
N CYS A 79 -0.90 -1.67 -7.19
CA CYS A 79 -2.18 -2.36 -7.06
C CYS A 79 -2.61 -2.92 -8.43
N PRO A 80 -3.06 -4.17 -8.53
CA PRO A 80 -3.47 -4.76 -9.81
C PRO A 80 -4.86 -4.29 -10.27
N TYR A 81 -5.59 -3.57 -9.44
CA TYR A 81 -6.92 -3.06 -9.77
C TYR A 81 -6.87 -1.70 -10.46
N GLN A 82 -7.94 -1.38 -11.20
CA GLN A 82 -8.10 -0.13 -11.95
C GLN A 82 -9.38 0.59 -11.54
N CYS A 83 -9.53 0.85 -10.24
CA CYS A 83 -10.67 1.63 -9.74
C CYS A 83 -10.64 3.04 -10.35
N SER A 84 -11.80 3.53 -10.84
CA SER A 84 -11.87 4.75 -11.65
C SER A 84 -11.48 6.03 -10.88
N PHE A 85 -11.57 6.02 -9.57
CA PHE A 85 -11.21 7.14 -8.70
C PHE A 85 -9.76 7.08 -8.18
N CYS A 86 -9.07 5.92 -8.33
CA CYS A 86 -7.79 5.67 -7.67
C CYS A 86 -6.61 6.10 -8.56
N THR A 87 -5.70 6.89 -7.98
CA THR A 87 -4.51 7.37 -8.68
C THR A 87 -3.46 6.31 -8.91
N THR A 88 -3.35 5.29 -8.03
CA THR A 88 -2.33 4.21 -8.14
C THR A 88 -2.42 3.49 -9.49
N GLY A 89 -3.63 3.05 -9.88
CA GLY A 89 -3.83 2.40 -11.18
C GLY A 89 -3.61 3.34 -12.37
N MET A 90 -4.02 4.61 -12.24
CA MET A 90 -3.83 5.61 -13.29
C MET A 90 -2.35 5.95 -13.50
N VAL A 91 -1.58 6.08 -12.42
CA VAL A 91 -0.12 6.33 -12.50
C VAL A 91 0.57 5.16 -13.19
N ALA A 92 0.24 3.92 -12.83
CA ALA A 92 0.79 2.74 -13.48
C ALA A 92 0.54 2.75 -15.00
N ILE A 93 -0.69 3.06 -15.42
CA ILE A 93 -1.03 3.15 -16.85
C ILE A 93 -0.24 4.26 -17.55
N ARG A 94 -0.20 5.46 -16.95
CA ARG A 94 0.48 6.63 -17.50
C ARG A 94 1.98 6.43 -17.67
N GLU A 95 2.62 5.81 -16.69
CA GLU A 95 4.06 5.52 -16.70
C GLU A 95 4.40 4.25 -17.50
N GLY A 96 3.42 3.63 -18.17
CA GLY A 96 3.63 2.44 -19.00
C GLY A 96 3.95 1.17 -18.21
N ILE A 97 3.66 1.15 -16.91
CA ILE A 97 3.88 -0.01 -16.04
C ILE A 97 2.87 -1.11 -16.38
N ARG A 98 3.34 -2.32 -16.66
CA ARG A 98 2.52 -3.47 -17.10
C ARG A 98 2.96 -4.75 -16.41
N GLY A 99 2.07 -5.75 -16.44
CA GLY A 99 2.35 -7.11 -15.96
C GLY A 99 2.74 -7.16 -14.49
N SER A 100 3.73 -7.95 -14.15
CA SER A 100 4.23 -8.14 -12.78
C SER A 100 4.76 -6.85 -12.12
N ASN A 101 5.08 -5.84 -12.92
CA ASN A 101 5.59 -4.57 -12.42
C ASN A 101 4.51 -3.71 -11.74
N VAL A 102 3.22 -4.03 -11.97
CA VAL A 102 2.10 -3.27 -11.40
C VAL A 102 1.95 -3.52 -9.90
N TRP A 103 2.30 -4.72 -9.42
CA TRP A 103 2.17 -5.10 -8.02
C TRP A 103 3.40 -5.90 -7.57
N ARG A 104 4.42 -5.19 -7.13
CA ARG A 104 5.72 -5.74 -6.73
C ARG A 104 5.77 -5.98 -5.24
N LYS A 105 6.46 -7.05 -4.83
CA LYS A 105 6.49 -7.54 -3.46
C LYS A 105 7.93 -7.56 -2.95
N ARG A 106 8.12 -7.26 -1.67
CA ARG A 106 9.34 -7.63 -0.93
C ARG A 106 9.27 -9.12 -0.61
N SER A 107 10.40 -9.78 -0.37
CA SER A 107 10.35 -11.15 0.16
C SER A 107 9.70 -11.18 1.55
N ALA A 108 8.94 -12.23 1.85
CA ALA A 108 8.28 -12.36 3.15
C ALA A 108 9.29 -12.32 4.30
N SER A 109 10.44 -13.00 4.13
CA SER A 109 11.51 -13.01 5.14
C SER A 109 12.04 -11.61 5.46
N LYS A 110 12.32 -10.77 4.45
CA LYS A 110 12.79 -9.39 4.64
C LYS A 110 11.75 -8.51 5.34
N VAL A 111 10.46 -8.75 5.07
CA VAL A 111 9.37 -8.05 5.77
C VAL A 111 9.34 -8.46 7.24
N VAL A 112 9.40 -9.77 7.52
CA VAL A 112 9.35 -10.27 8.90
C VAL A 112 10.63 -9.92 9.66
N ASP A 113 11.81 -9.89 9.01
CA ASP A 113 13.07 -9.41 9.61
C ASP A 113 12.91 -7.96 10.12
N GLU A 114 12.32 -7.07 9.30
CA GLU A 114 12.07 -5.69 9.69
C GLU A 114 11.08 -5.59 10.85
N MET A 115 9.97 -6.36 10.81
CA MET A 115 9.01 -6.43 11.91
C MET A 115 9.64 -6.94 13.20
N GLU A 116 10.50 -7.93 13.11
CA GLU A 116 11.23 -8.50 14.25
C GLU A 116 12.17 -7.48 14.89
N ILE A 117 12.92 -6.73 14.10
CA ILE A 117 13.77 -5.63 14.58
C ILE A 117 12.93 -4.54 15.25
N LEU A 118 11.82 -4.13 14.64
CA LEU A 118 10.92 -3.15 15.24
C LEU A 118 10.38 -3.63 16.58
N SER A 119 10.00 -4.89 16.69
CA SER A 119 9.50 -5.49 17.93
C SER A 119 10.60 -5.62 18.99
N LYS A 120 11.73 -6.23 18.66
CA LYS A 120 12.79 -6.56 19.61
C LYS A 120 13.63 -5.35 20.03
N ASN A 121 14.08 -4.56 19.06
CA ASN A 121 15.02 -3.46 19.32
C ASN A 121 14.29 -2.17 19.73
N TYR A 122 13.19 -1.87 19.06
CA TYR A 122 12.43 -0.64 19.29
C TYR A 122 11.19 -0.81 20.17
N LYS A 123 10.89 -2.05 20.64
CA LYS A 123 9.73 -2.34 21.50
C LYS A 123 8.39 -1.90 20.89
N VAL A 124 8.27 -2.02 19.58
CA VAL A 124 7.03 -1.78 18.84
C VAL A 124 6.08 -2.95 19.07
N LYS A 125 4.87 -2.66 19.56
CA LYS A 125 3.82 -3.66 19.77
C LYS A 125 2.74 -3.62 18.69
N TYR A 126 2.64 -2.51 17.98
CA TYR A 126 1.64 -2.27 16.94
C TYR A 126 2.27 -1.48 15.79
N LEU A 127 1.98 -1.90 14.55
CA LEU A 127 2.43 -1.21 13.34
C LEU A 127 1.34 -1.16 12.27
N SER A 128 1.50 -0.24 11.32
CA SER A 128 0.64 -0.14 10.13
C SER A 128 1.38 -0.66 8.91
N ILE A 129 0.78 -1.58 8.17
CA ILE A 129 1.25 -1.96 6.83
C ILE A 129 0.56 -1.04 5.83
N VAL A 130 1.35 -0.17 5.18
CA VAL A 130 0.84 0.93 4.33
C VAL A 130 0.97 0.61 2.84
N ASP A 131 0.60 -0.61 2.47
CA ASP A 131 0.53 -1.02 1.08
C ASP A 131 -0.68 -0.39 0.38
N ASP A 132 -0.59 -0.05 -0.91
CA ASP A 132 -1.77 0.31 -1.72
C ASP A 132 -2.84 -0.79 -1.71
N LEU A 133 -2.41 -2.04 -1.52
CA LEU A 133 -3.25 -3.23 -1.36
C LEU A 133 -2.43 -4.35 -0.71
N TYR A 134 -2.80 -4.75 0.51
CA TYR A 134 -2.08 -5.81 1.22
C TYR A 134 -2.35 -7.22 0.66
N LEU A 135 -3.61 -7.52 0.31
CA LEU A 135 -3.98 -8.78 -0.35
C LEU A 135 -5.09 -8.53 -1.38
N ALA A 136 -5.06 -9.29 -2.46
CA ALA A 136 -6.08 -9.30 -3.49
C ALA A 136 -6.98 -10.53 -3.36
N LYS A 137 -8.09 -10.55 -4.10
CA LYS A 137 -9.03 -11.66 -4.13
C LYS A 137 -8.37 -12.95 -4.66
N GLY A 138 -8.72 -14.07 -4.05
CA GLY A 138 -8.28 -15.42 -4.45
C GLY A 138 -6.93 -15.82 -3.86
N LYS A 139 -6.57 -17.10 -4.05
CA LYS A 139 -5.38 -17.71 -3.48
C LYS A 139 -4.10 -16.97 -3.89
N ASP A 140 -3.90 -16.75 -5.17
CA ASP A 140 -2.69 -16.10 -5.68
C ASP A 140 -2.57 -14.65 -5.22
N GLY A 141 -3.72 -13.96 -5.04
CA GLY A 141 -3.77 -12.60 -4.49
C GLY A 141 -3.43 -12.52 -3.01
N ALA A 142 -3.69 -13.57 -2.25
CA ALA A 142 -3.44 -13.65 -0.82
C ALA A 142 -2.08 -14.30 -0.47
N GLU A 143 -1.52 -15.14 -1.32
CA GLU A 143 -0.36 -15.99 -1.07
C GLU A 143 0.77 -15.29 -0.31
N HIS A 144 1.22 -14.14 -0.78
CA HIS A 144 2.32 -13.42 -0.14
C HIS A 144 1.97 -12.92 1.28
N ALA A 145 0.72 -12.49 1.52
CA ALA A 145 0.27 -12.08 2.83
C ALA A 145 0.21 -13.27 3.80
N LEU A 146 -0.22 -14.44 3.30
CA LEU A 146 -0.25 -15.68 4.07
C LEU A 146 1.15 -16.18 4.40
N THR A 147 2.09 -16.11 3.46
CA THR A 147 3.50 -16.46 3.70
C THR A 147 4.12 -15.57 4.79
N ILE A 148 3.85 -14.25 4.78
CA ILE A 148 4.28 -13.36 5.88
C ILE A 148 3.67 -13.82 7.21
N ALA A 149 2.37 -14.12 7.24
CA ALA A 149 1.69 -14.56 8.46
C ALA A 149 2.26 -15.88 9.00
N GLU A 150 2.49 -16.85 8.14
CA GLU A 150 3.11 -18.15 8.52
C GLU A 150 4.51 -17.95 9.10
N GLU A 151 5.30 -17.07 8.48
CA GLU A 151 6.65 -16.78 8.96
C GLU A 151 6.65 -16.03 10.30
N MET A 152 5.73 -15.07 10.48
CA MET A 152 5.53 -14.41 11.79
C MET A 152 5.18 -15.42 12.89
N ILE A 153 4.28 -16.36 12.60
CA ILE A 153 3.86 -17.42 13.54
C ILE A 153 5.04 -18.34 13.85
N SER A 154 5.77 -18.79 12.84
CA SER A 154 6.92 -19.71 13.01
C SER A 154 8.04 -19.10 13.86
N ARG A 155 8.23 -17.78 13.78
CA ARG A 155 9.20 -17.02 14.59
C ARG A 155 8.65 -16.58 15.96
N ASN A 156 7.41 -16.95 16.31
CA ASN A 156 6.71 -16.50 17.53
C ASN A 156 6.76 -14.97 17.68
N LEU A 157 6.58 -14.23 16.61
CA LEU A 157 6.67 -12.78 16.60
C LEU A 157 5.38 -12.18 17.20
N SER A 158 5.52 -11.56 18.37
CA SER A 158 4.39 -10.92 19.07
C SER A 158 4.31 -9.44 18.72
N ILE A 159 3.68 -9.12 17.59
CA ILE A 159 3.39 -7.76 17.14
C ILE A 159 2.01 -7.71 16.49
N GLN A 160 1.23 -6.71 16.83
CA GLN A 160 -0.06 -6.48 16.20
C GLN A 160 0.11 -5.56 14.99
N TYR A 161 -0.77 -5.72 14.00
CA TYR A 161 -0.71 -4.88 12.81
C TYR A 161 -2.08 -4.58 12.22
N MET A 162 -2.14 -3.48 11.46
CA MET A 162 -3.28 -3.14 10.60
C MET A 162 -2.88 -3.19 9.13
N ILE A 163 -3.87 -3.42 8.29
CA ILE A 163 -3.75 -3.47 6.84
C ILE A 163 -4.88 -2.70 6.15
N ASP A 164 -4.65 -2.34 4.89
CA ASP A 164 -5.68 -1.85 4.00
C ASP A 164 -6.06 -2.95 3.01
N CYS A 165 -7.35 -3.19 2.82
CA CYS A 165 -7.81 -4.18 1.85
C CYS A 165 -9.13 -3.77 1.18
N ARG A 166 -9.44 -4.48 0.09
CA ARG A 166 -10.75 -4.42 -0.56
C ARG A 166 -11.70 -5.41 0.12
N ILE A 167 -12.98 -5.08 0.16
CA ILE A 167 -14.00 -5.94 0.77
C ILE A 167 -14.06 -7.34 0.12
N ASP A 168 -13.84 -7.44 -1.19
CA ASP A 168 -13.89 -8.71 -1.94
C ASP A 168 -12.63 -9.59 -1.77
N SER A 169 -11.59 -9.11 -1.07
CA SER A 169 -10.42 -9.91 -0.70
C SER A 169 -10.57 -10.62 0.66
N ILE A 170 -11.60 -10.31 1.43
CA ILE A 170 -11.84 -10.93 2.74
C ILE A 170 -12.33 -12.36 2.55
N ASP A 171 -11.59 -13.32 3.10
CA ASP A 171 -11.88 -14.75 3.10
C ASP A 171 -11.66 -15.31 4.52
N LEU A 172 -12.53 -16.21 4.96
CA LEU A 172 -12.50 -16.71 6.34
C LEU A 172 -11.16 -17.39 6.66
N ASN A 173 -10.73 -18.35 5.85
CA ASN A 173 -9.51 -19.12 6.11
C ASN A 173 -8.27 -18.23 6.10
N HIS A 174 -8.19 -17.29 5.14
CA HIS A 174 -7.08 -16.35 5.05
C HIS A 174 -7.04 -15.44 6.29
N PHE A 175 -8.17 -14.89 6.70
CA PHE A 175 -8.24 -13.96 7.83
C PHE A 175 -8.07 -14.63 9.18
N GLU A 176 -8.42 -15.93 9.33
CA GLU A 176 -8.06 -16.73 10.49
C GLU A 176 -6.54 -16.82 10.69
N LEU A 177 -5.80 -17.09 9.61
CA LEU A 177 -4.33 -17.14 9.65
C LEU A 177 -3.72 -15.77 9.94
N LEU A 178 -4.20 -14.72 9.27
CA LEU A 178 -3.77 -13.35 9.53
C LEU A 178 -4.05 -12.94 10.99
N LYS A 179 -5.22 -13.30 11.53
CA LYS A 179 -5.55 -13.05 12.96
C LYS A 179 -4.57 -13.74 13.88
N LYS A 180 -4.24 -15.00 13.62
CA LYS A 180 -3.25 -15.77 14.41
C LYS A 180 -1.86 -15.15 14.35
N SER A 181 -1.47 -14.52 13.25
CA SER A 181 -0.19 -13.83 13.11
C SER A 181 -0.14 -12.44 13.74
N GLY A 182 -1.29 -11.91 14.20
CA GLY A 182 -1.36 -10.62 14.88
C GLY A 182 -2.19 -9.54 14.17
N LEU A 183 -2.91 -9.86 13.09
CA LEU A 183 -3.83 -8.90 12.48
C LEU A 183 -4.88 -8.46 13.49
N ASN A 184 -4.87 -7.18 13.80
CA ASN A 184 -5.77 -6.59 14.80
C ASN A 184 -6.85 -5.73 14.15
N LYS A 185 -6.50 -4.98 13.11
CA LYS A 185 -7.39 -4.00 12.49
C LYS A 185 -7.26 -3.98 10.97
N VAL A 186 -8.37 -3.68 10.29
CA VAL A 186 -8.43 -3.58 8.84
C VAL A 186 -9.11 -2.29 8.42
N PHE A 187 -8.50 -1.54 7.52
CA PHE A 187 -9.21 -0.51 6.76
C PHE A 187 -9.78 -1.15 5.49
N VAL A 188 -11.09 -1.09 5.34
CA VAL A 188 -11.81 -1.75 4.24
C VAL A 188 -12.36 -0.71 3.28
N GLY A 189 -11.88 -0.71 2.04
CA GLY A 189 -12.40 0.13 0.97
C GLY A 189 -13.73 -0.40 0.44
N VAL A 190 -14.83 0.02 1.09
CA VAL A 190 -16.21 -0.28 0.67
C VAL A 190 -16.67 0.66 -0.44
N GLU A 191 -16.34 1.92 -0.32
CA GLU A 191 -16.57 3.05 -1.21
C GLU A 191 -18.03 3.50 -1.34
N SER A 192 -19.00 2.58 -1.52
CA SER A 192 -20.43 2.92 -1.62
C SER A 192 -21.32 1.73 -1.30
N GLY A 193 -22.55 1.99 -0.83
CA GLY A 193 -23.64 1.03 -0.76
C GLY A 193 -24.48 0.96 -2.05
N SER A 194 -24.29 1.88 -2.98
CA SER A 194 -25.00 1.92 -4.26
C SER A 194 -24.34 1.02 -5.31
N GLU A 195 -25.11 0.10 -5.89
CA GLU A 195 -24.62 -0.78 -6.96
C GLU A 195 -24.15 0.01 -8.18
N ASN A 196 -24.87 1.08 -8.55
CA ASN A 196 -24.50 1.93 -9.67
C ASN A 196 -23.13 2.61 -9.44
N THR A 197 -22.91 3.14 -8.25
CA THR A 197 -21.65 3.78 -7.86
C THR A 197 -20.51 2.77 -7.82
N LEU A 198 -20.72 1.59 -7.26
CA LEU A 198 -19.71 0.51 -7.27
C LEU A 198 -19.32 0.08 -8.70
N LYS A 199 -20.29 0.01 -9.60
CA LYS A 199 -20.05 -0.27 -11.02
C LYS A 199 -19.25 0.86 -11.69
N TYR A 200 -19.61 2.11 -11.43
CA TYR A 200 -18.88 3.28 -11.91
C TYR A 200 -17.45 3.30 -11.38
N PHE A 201 -17.25 2.95 -10.11
CA PHE A 201 -15.94 2.83 -9.49
C PHE A 201 -15.14 1.61 -9.94
N ARG A 202 -15.72 0.73 -10.76
CA ARG A 202 -15.10 -0.53 -11.24
C ARG A 202 -14.66 -1.43 -10.10
N LYS A 203 -15.50 -1.54 -9.05
CA LYS A 203 -15.16 -2.36 -7.89
C LYS A 203 -15.35 -3.87 -8.13
N GLY A 204 -16.27 -4.25 -9.02
CA GLY A 204 -16.46 -5.65 -9.40
C GLY A 204 -17.22 -6.51 -8.37
N TYR A 205 -17.90 -5.89 -7.42
CA TYR A 205 -18.75 -6.53 -6.43
C TYR A 205 -20.04 -5.71 -6.21
N ASN A 206 -21.02 -6.30 -5.54
CA ASN A 206 -22.29 -5.67 -5.21
C ASN A 206 -22.45 -5.45 -3.70
N PRO A 207 -23.46 -4.66 -3.24
CA PRO A 207 -23.65 -4.38 -1.82
C PRO A 207 -23.91 -5.61 -0.93
N LYS A 208 -24.50 -6.69 -1.47
CA LYS A 208 -24.76 -7.92 -0.70
C LYS A 208 -23.46 -8.55 -0.19
N LEU A 209 -22.41 -8.52 -1.01
CA LEU A 209 -21.10 -9.04 -0.63
C LEU A 209 -20.52 -8.29 0.57
N ILE A 210 -20.78 -7.00 0.71
CA ILE A 210 -20.23 -6.16 1.78
C ILE A 210 -20.64 -6.74 3.15
N LYS A 211 -21.94 -6.96 3.36
CA LYS A 211 -22.46 -7.51 4.62
C LYS A 211 -21.90 -8.91 4.91
N GLU A 212 -21.84 -9.77 3.90
CA GLU A 212 -21.27 -11.12 4.02
C GLU A 212 -19.82 -11.06 4.53
N LYS A 213 -18.99 -10.20 3.94
CA LYS A 213 -17.56 -10.10 4.29
C LYS A 213 -17.31 -9.42 5.63
N LEU A 214 -18.14 -8.46 6.03
CA LEU A 214 -18.07 -7.86 7.35
C LEU A 214 -18.41 -8.87 8.45
N ASN A 215 -19.38 -9.76 8.25
CA ASN A 215 -19.69 -10.83 9.19
C ASN A 215 -18.48 -11.76 9.46
N ILE A 216 -17.57 -11.94 8.48
CA ILE A 216 -16.33 -12.70 8.69
C ILE A 216 -15.43 -11.96 9.69
N LEU A 217 -15.24 -10.65 9.52
CA LEU A 217 -14.42 -9.86 10.45
C LEU A 217 -15.00 -9.85 11.85
N ASP A 218 -16.32 -9.72 11.98
CA ASP A 218 -17.03 -9.78 13.26
C ASP A 218 -16.82 -11.14 13.94
N SER A 219 -16.97 -12.25 13.20
CA SER A 219 -16.78 -13.61 13.73
C SER A 219 -15.36 -13.87 14.24
N LEU A 220 -14.37 -13.21 13.64
CA LEU A 220 -12.96 -13.30 14.03
C LEU A 220 -12.56 -12.24 15.06
N SER A 221 -13.47 -11.36 15.49
CA SER A 221 -13.16 -10.24 16.38
C SER A 221 -11.99 -9.41 15.86
N ILE A 222 -12.00 -9.08 14.56
CA ILE A 222 -11.05 -8.17 13.92
C ILE A 222 -11.71 -6.81 13.82
N GLU A 223 -11.09 -5.79 14.40
CA GLU A 223 -11.57 -4.41 14.26
C GLU A 223 -11.50 -3.94 12.80
N TYR A 224 -12.46 -3.12 12.37
CA TYR A 224 -12.40 -2.55 11.03
C TYR A 224 -12.88 -1.10 10.97
N LEU A 225 -12.33 -0.38 10.01
CA LEU A 225 -12.79 0.93 9.57
C LEU A 225 -13.26 0.83 8.14
N LEU A 226 -14.39 1.45 7.83
CA LEU A 226 -14.96 1.44 6.48
C LEU A 226 -14.66 2.75 5.76
N GLY A 227 -14.03 2.66 4.61
CA GLY A 227 -13.83 3.79 3.71
C GLY A 227 -15.02 3.95 2.77
N PHE A 228 -15.61 5.16 2.73
CA PHE A 228 -16.67 5.56 1.81
C PHE A 228 -16.31 6.80 1.03
N ILE A 229 -16.68 6.83 -0.25
CA ILE A 229 -16.62 8.00 -1.11
C ILE A 229 -18.05 8.52 -1.27
N ILE A 230 -18.46 9.40 -0.37
CA ILE A 230 -19.84 9.90 -0.28
C ILE A 230 -20.17 10.81 -1.47
N PHE A 231 -19.27 11.74 -1.81
CA PHE A 231 -19.49 12.70 -2.88
C PHE A 231 -18.74 12.32 -4.13
N ASN A 232 -19.46 11.99 -5.18
CA ASN A 232 -18.91 11.79 -6.51
C ASN A 232 -19.85 12.43 -7.56
N PRO A 233 -19.36 12.78 -8.77
CA PRO A 233 -20.17 13.51 -9.77
C PRO A 233 -21.41 12.77 -10.29
N TYR A 234 -21.54 11.50 -10.00
CA TYR A 234 -22.61 10.62 -10.53
C TYR A 234 -23.53 10.09 -9.42
N GLU A 235 -23.29 10.50 -8.16
CA GLU A 235 -24.11 10.03 -7.05
C GLU A 235 -25.40 10.85 -6.98
N THR A 236 -26.50 10.18 -6.65
CA THR A 236 -27.79 10.79 -6.38
C THR A 236 -28.12 10.75 -4.89
N ILE A 237 -29.05 11.59 -4.43
CA ILE A 237 -29.51 11.57 -3.04
C ILE A 237 -30.12 10.19 -2.72
N GLU A 238 -30.89 9.62 -3.64
CA GLU A 238 -31.47 8.27 -3.48
C GLU A 238 -30.38 7.20 -3.36
N GLY A 239 -29.28 7.30 -4.11
CA GLY A 239 -28.16 6.40 -4.03
C GLY A 239 -27.37 6.50 -2.71
N LEU A 240 -27.33 7.69 -2.11
CA LEU A 240 -26.72 7.90 -0.80
C LEU A 240 -27.54 7.32 0.36
N LEU A 241 -28.87 7.18 0.16
CA LEU A 241 -29.80 6.69 1.19
C LEU A 241 -29.98 5.17 1.18
N GLN A 242 -29.35 4.46 0.24
CA GLN A 242 -29.34 3.00 0.14
C GLN A 242 -28.25 2.37 0.99
#